data_bd82a1306936de1e84613aafefc6564f
#
_entry.id   bd82a1306936de1e84613aafefc6564f
#
_cell.length_a   1.000
_cell.length_b   1.000
_cell.length_c   1.000
_cell.angle_alpha   90.00
_cell.angle_beta   90.00
_cell.angle_gamma   90.00
#
_symmetry.space_group_name_H-M   'P 1'
#
loop_
_entity.id
_entity.type
_entity.pdbx_description
1 polymer ?
#
loop_
_entity_poly.entity_id
_entity_poly.type
_entity_poly.pdbx_seq_one_letter_code
_entity_poly.pdbx_strand_id
1 'polypeptide(L)'
;MLKKDHLEMLNNLEQGGEPTKPGQHERVIFIDGLNLFLRNFAVLNFVNDSGNHIGGLSGFLRSLGALINRIQPTSIYLVFDGVGASTNRRYLLPEYKANRHITRITNWDAFDDISDENDSKVEQITRLVQYLKCLPVKVVSIDKLEADDIIAYMAKDMAKKFDSKSYIVSSDRDFLQLVDDNITVYRPIEKEFYSPQTMKDKFGMVPENFIHYKVLLGDNSDNVPGVKGLGKKGIFKRFPELLEGPIPFNKIYDLSVERLKDSVVFARV
;
A
#
# COMPACT_ATOMS: atom_id res chain seq x y z
N MET A 1 -7.48 -8.58 12.55
CA MET A 1 -7.88 -7.28 13.15
C MET A 1 -7.04 -7.09 14.40
N LEU A 2 -6.15 -6.11 14.47
CA LEU A 2 -5.34 -5.86 15.67
C LEU A 2 -6.26 -5.54 16.84
N LYS A 3 -6.01 -6.12 18.02
CA LYS A 3 -6.79 -5.84 19.22
C LYS A 3 -6.57 -4.39 19.65
N LYS A 4 -7.57 -3.78 20.31
CA LYS A 4 -7.57 -2.38 20.79
C LYS A 4 -6.29 -2.01 21.57
N ASP A 5 -5.77 -2.93 22.35
CA ASP A 5 -4.56 -2.76 23.16
C ASP A 5 -3.28 -2.55 22.32
N HIS A 6 -3.21 -3.14 21.11
CA HIS A 6 -2.08 -2.96 20.21
C HIS A 6 -2.09 -1.59 19.53
N LEU A 7 -3.27 -1.02 19.35
CA LEU A 7 -3.47 0.31 18.79
C LEU A 7 -3.21 1.41 19.81
N GLU A 8 -3.59 1.20 21.08
CA GLU A 8 -3.19 2.10 22.17
C GLU A 8 -1.67 2.11 22.33
N MET A 9 -1.02 0.97 22.10
CA MET A 9 0.44 0.86 22.12
C MET A 9 1.09 1.62 20.93
N LEU A 10 0.47 1.67 19.76
CA LEU A 10 0.90 2.46 18.60
C LEU A 10 0.66 3.96 18.83
N ASN A 11 -0.49 4.36 19.38
CA ASN A 11 -0.80 5.76 19.69
C ASN A 11 0.13 6.37 20.75
N ASN A 12 0.62 5.56 21.70
CA ASN A 12 1.58 6.02 22.72
C ASN A 12 2.99 6.25 22.16
N LEU A 13 3.27 5.91 20.90
CA LEU A 13 4.55 6.22 20.22
C LEU A 13 4.60 7.66 19.66
N GLU A 14 3.45 8.34 19.55
CA GLU A 14 3.36 9.68 18.94
C GLU A 14 3.84 10.84 19.83
N GLN A 15 4.12 10.62 21.12
CA GLN A 15 4.39 11.71 22.08
C GLN A 15 5.87 12.07 22.24
N GLY A 16 6.68 12.02 21.20
CA GLY A 16 8.10 12.32 21.31
C GLY A 16 8.75 13.01 20.12
N GLY A 17 8.02 13.85 19.40
CA GLY A 17 8.58 14.58 18.26
C GLY A 17 9.57 15.67 18.67
N GLU A 18 10.87 15.39 18.69
CA GLU A 18 11.89 16.45 18.67
C GLU A 18 11.77 17.28 17.38
N PRO A 19 12.07 18.59 17.43
CA PRO A 19 12.08 19.42 16.23
C PRO A 19 13.02 18.83 15.17
N THR A 20 12.55 18.77 13.93
CA THR A 20 13.25 18.16 12.80
C THR A 20 14.58 18.88 12.54
N LYS A 21 15.67 18.12 12.54
CA LYS A 21 17.01 18.65 12.17
C LYS A 21 17.06 18.90 10.66
N PRO A 22 17.82 19.91 10.19
CA PRO A 22 18.06 20.12 8.76
C PRO A 22 18.55 18.80 8.09
N GLY A 23 17.98 18.45 6.93
CA GLY A 23 18.29 17.21 6.22
C GLY A 23 17.55 15.96 6.69
N GLN A 24 16.77 16.04 7.80
CA GLN A 24 16.06 14.89 8.36
C GLN A 24 15.02 14.28 7.39
N HIS A 25 14.52 15.03 6.43
CA HIS A 25 13.52 14.60 5.47
C HIS A 25 14.02 14.59 4.01
N GLU A 26 15.32 14.51 3.79
CA GLU A 26 15.88 14.51 2.43
C GLU A 26 15.48 13.24 1.65
N ARG A 27 15.63 12.08 2.29
CA ARG A 27 15.21 10.76 1.75
C ARG A 27 14.32 10.06 2.76
N VAL A 28 13.06 9.95 2.44
CA VAL A 28 12.03 9.40 3.34
C VAL A 28 11.53 8.08 2.83
N ILE A 29 11.48 7.05 3.67
CA ILE A 29 10.81 5.80 3.37
C ILE A 29 9.45 5.75 4.08
N PHE A 30 8.40 5.43 3.33
CA PHE A 30 7.09 5.06 3.83
C PHE A 30 6.86 3.59 3.56
N ILE A 31 6.64 2.80 4.60
CA ILE A 31 6.42 1.35 4.48
C ILE A 31 5.00 1.04 4.92
N ASP A 32 4.23 0.41 4.03
CA ASP A 32 3.00 -0.26 4.38
C ASP A 32 3.34 -1.47 5.28
N GLY A 33 3.14 -1.27 6.58
CA GLY A 33 3.63 -2.20 7.60
C GLY A 33 2.94 -3.56 7.53
N LEU A 34 1.60 -3.56 7.37
CA LEU A 34 0.86 -4.81 7.31
C LEU A 34 1.12 -5.57 6.00
N ASN A 35 1.20 -4.88 4.88
CA ASN A 35 1.51 -5.48 3.58
C ASN A 35 2.89 -6.15 3.60
N LEU A 36 3.92 -5.46 4.11
CA LEU A 36 5.27 -6.02 4.21
C LEU A 36 5.31 -7.22 5.14
N PHE A 37 4.63 -7.15 6.30
CA PHE A 37 4.58 -8.25 7.26
C PHE A 37 3.89 -9.48 6.68
N LEU A 38 2.65 -9.34 6.19
CA LEU A 38 1.86 -10.46 5.67
C LEU A 38 2.53 -11.16 4.49
N ARG A 39 3.20 -10.38 3.64
CA ARG A 39 3.94 -10.92 2.52
C ARG A 39 5.12 -11.81 2.96
N ASN A 40 5.88 -11.38 3.96
CA ASN A 40 6.97 -12.19 4.50
C ASN A 40 6.43 -13.41 5.25
N PHE A 41 5.36 -13.24 6.02
CA PHE A 41 4.69 -14.31 6.74
C PHE A 41 4.22 -15.43 5.80
N ALA A 42 3.65 -15.08 4.65
CA ALA A 42 3.08 -16.04 3.70
C ALA A 42 4.13 -16.91 2.97
N VAL A 43 5.40 -16.50 2.94
CA VAL A 43 6.41 -17.17 2.09
C VAL A 43 7.65 -17.64 2.84
N LEU A 44 7.86 -17.24 4.10
CA LEU A 44 9.06 -17.57 4.85
C LEU A 44 8.72 -18.52 5.99
N ASN A 45 9.31 -19.71 5.98
CA ASN A 45 9.07 -20.78 6.94
C ASN A 45 10.17 -20.84 8.03
N PHE A 46 10.66 -19.67 8.46
CA PHE A 46 11.63 -19.61 9.55
C PHE A 46 10.98 -19.95 10.88
N VAL A 47 11.67 -20.75 11.68
CA VAL A 47 11.28 -21.10 13.04
C VAL A 47 12.34 -20.65 14.03
N ASN A 48 11.93 -20.37 15.27
CA ASN A 48 12.85 -20.12 16.37
C ASN A 48 13.31 -21.44 17.01
N ASP A 49 14.17 -21.38 18.03
CA ASP A 49 14.72 -22.54 18.73
C ASP A 49 13.63 -23.38 19.43
N SER A 50 12.45 -22.84 19.69
CA SER A 50 11.29 -23.53 20.24
C SER A 50 10.36 -24.13 19.17
N GLY A 51 10.73 -24.03 17.88
CA GLY A 51 9.94 -24.54 16.76
C GLY A 51 8.78 -23.62 16.32
N ASN A 52 8.60 -22.44 16.94
CA ASN A 52 7.54 -21.52 16.57
C ASN A 52 7.89 -20.77 15.27
N HIS A 53 6.92 -20.65 14.38
CA HIS A 53 7.07 -19.88 13.14
C HIS A 53 7.35 -18.40 13.43
N ILE A 54 8.37 -17.83 12.78
CA ILE A 54 8.79 -16.43 12.92
C ILE A 54 9.03 -15.75 11.55
N GLY A 55 8.52 -16.33 10.47
CA GLY A 55 8.77 -15.87 9.09
C GLY A 55 8.35 -14.44 8.84
N GLY A 56 7.20 -14.01 9.37
CA GLY A 56 6.71 -12.65 9.25
C GLY A 56 7.62 -11.63 9.93
N LEU A 57 7.95 -11.88 11.20
CA LEU A 57 8.79 -11.01 12.03
C LEU A 57 10.21 -10.91 11.48
N SER A 58 10.87 -12.04 11.27
CA SER A 58 12.25 -12.07 10.80
C SER A 58 12.39 -11.53 9.38
N GLY A 59 11.43 -11.86 8.50
CA GLY A 59 11.39 -11.36 7.14
C GLY A 59 11.16 -9.86 7.06
N PHE A 60 10.28 -9.32 7.91
CA PHE A 60 10.05 -7.88 8.01
C PHE A 60 11.34 -7.14 8.38
N LEU A 61 12.01 -7.56 9.46
CA LEU A 61 13.24 -6.91 9.94
C LEU A 61 14.38 -7.02 8.91
N ARG A 62 14.52 -8.17 8.24
CA ARG A 62 15.49 -8.35 7.15
C ARG A 62 15.19 -7.44 5.96
N SER A 63 13.91 -7.33 5.59
CA SER A 63 13.48 -6.44 4.50
C SER A 63 13.72 -4.99 4.84
N LEU A 64 13.43 -4.57 6.08
CA LEU A 64 13.71 -3.23 6.57
C LEU A 64 15.21 -2.91 6.50
N GLY A 65 16.07 -3.81 7.01
CA GLY A 65 17.52 -3.64 6.93
C GLY A 65 18.05 -3.55 5.50
N ALA A 66 17.53 -4.36 4.59
CA ALA A 66 17.89 -4.30 3.17
C ALA A 66 17.46 -2.99 2.50
N LEU A 67 16.28 -2.47 2.85
CA LEU A 67 15.78 -1.18 2.35
C LEU A 67 16.63 -0.01 2.88
N ILE A 68 16.98 -0.03 4.16
CA ILE A 68 17.88 0.97 4.76
C ILE A 68 19.21 1.00 4.03
N ASN A 69 19.82 -0.16 3.80
CA ASN A 69 21.10 -0.26 3.10
C ASN A 69 21.01 0.22 1.64
N ARG A 70 19.88 -0.03 0.98
CA ARG A 70 19.70 0.30 -0.44
C ARG A 70 19.36 1.77 -0.68
N ILE A 71 18.51 2.35 0.17
CA ILE A 71 17.96 3.70 -0.02
C ILE A 71 18.73 4.73 0.80
N GLN A 72 19.38 4.33 1.89
CA GLN A 72 20.07 5.23 2.84
C GLN A 72 19.15 6.36 3.31
N PRO A 73 17.98 6.04 3.92
CA PRO A 73 16.98 7.02 4.29
C PRO A 73 17.45 7.91 5.43
N THR A 74 16.95 9.15 5.45
CA THR A 74 17.10 10.08 6.57
C THR A 74 15.94 10.01 7.55
N SER A 75 14.79 9.47 7.10
CA SER A 75 13.60 9.19 7.94
C SER A 75 12.86 7.96 7.46
N ILE A 76 12.31 7.19 8.41
CA ILE A 76 11.55 5.95 8.14
C ILE A 76 10.21 6.04 8.84
N TYR A 77 9.12 5.87 8.08
CA TYR A 77 7.76 5.80 8.57
C TYR A 77 7.19 4.41 8.25
N LEU A 78 6.73 3.74 9.30
CA LEU A 78 6.00 2.47 9.21
C LEU A 78 4.52 2.78 9.46
N VAL A 79 3.69 2.58 8.46
CA VAL A 79 2.29 2.98 8.50
C VAL A 79 1.41 1.73 8.57
N PHE A 80 0.45 1.75 9.49
CA PHE A 80 -0.52 0.68 9.69
C PHE A 80 -1.94 1.23 9.59
N ASP A 81 -2.88 0.36 9.21
CA ASP A 81 -4.29 0.70 9.22
C ASP A 81 -4.76 1.07 10.64
N GLY A 82 -5.57 2.11 10.73
CA GLY A 82 -6.22 2.47 11.97
C GLY A 82 -7.45 1.61 12.30
N VAL A 83 -8.01 1.80 13.50
CA VAL A 83 -9.25 1.14 13.88
C VAL A 83 -10.38 1.63 12.99
N GLY A 84 -11.10 0.68 12.36
CA GLY A 84 -12.20 1.02 11.45
C GLY A 84 -11.74 1.70 10.15
N ALA A 85 -10.52 1.42 9.70
CA ALA A 85 -9.87 2.06 8.54
C ALA A 85 -10.76 2.12 7.29
N SER A 86 -11.44 1.02 6.93
CA SER A 86 -12.29 0.97 5.73
C SER A 86 -13.72 1.50 5.92
N THR A 87 -14.07 2.05 7.08
CA THR A 87 -15.44 2.49 7.39
C THR A 87 -15.96 3.52 6.38
N ASN A 88 -15.16 4.52 6.06
CA ASN A 88 -15.56 5.60 5.15
C ASN A 88 -15.78 5.08 3.72
N ARG A 89 -14.90 4.16 3.24
CA ARG A 89 -15.06 3.55 1.91
C ARG A 89 -16.27 2.64 1.84
N ARG A 90 -16.56 1.87 2.90
CA ARG A 90 -17.76 1.03 2.97
C ARG A 90 -19.05 1.84 3.07
N TYR A 91 -19.01 3.04 3.59
CA TYR A 91 -20.15 3.95 3.55
C TYR A 91 -20.50 4.36 2.11
N LEU A 92 -19.48 4.59 1.27
CA LEU A 92 -19.66 4.93 -0.15
C LEU A 92 -19.95 3.70 -1.02
N LEU A 93 -19.28 2.59 -0.75
CA LEU A 93 -19.42 1.31 -1.46
C LEU A 93 -19.49 0.17 -0.43
N PRO A 94 -20.69 -0.28 -0.04
CA PRO A 94 -20.86 -1.33 0.98
C PRO A 94 -20.11 -2.62 0.66
N GLU A 95 -19.97 -2.95 -0.61
CA GLU A 95 -19.26 -4.13 -1.10
C GLU A 95 -17.73 -3.99 -1.08
N TYR A 96 -17.19 -2.81 -0.72
CA TYR A 96 -15.75 -2.58 -0.65
C TYR A 96 -15.07 -3.59 0.27
N LYS A 97 -14.09 -4.33 -0.28
CA LYS A 97 -13.35 -5.39 0.42
C LYS A 97 -14.25 -6.52 1.01
N ALA A 98 -15.51 -6.66 0.55
CA ALA A 98 -16.42 -7.69 1.06
C ALA A 98 -15.93 -9.12 0.76
N ASN A 99 -15.20 -9.33 -0.33
CA ASN A 99 -14.59 -10.59 -0.70
C ASN A 99 -13.40 -11.02 0.18
N ARG A 100 -12.88 -10.14 1.04
CA ARG A 100 -11.76 -10.45 1.96
C ARG A 100 -12.19 -11.25 3.21
N HIS A 101 -13.49 -11.53 3.37
CA HIS A 101 -14.01 -12.34 4.49
C HIS A 101 -13.77 -13.85 4.31
N ILE A 102 -13.29 -14.30 3.16
CA ILE A 102 -12.92 -15.71 2.96
C ILE A 102 -11.60 -15.97 3.68
N THR A 103 -11.71 -16.52 4.88
CA THR A 103 -10.56 -16.88 5.71
C THR A 103 -9.97 -18.18 5.16
N ARG A 104 -8.72 -18.13 4.71
CA ARG A 104 -7.96 -19.28 4.25
C ARG A 104 -6.54 -19.21 4.79
N ILE A 105 -5.91 -20.36 5.00
CA ILE A 105 -4.49 -20.44 5.31
C ILE A 105 -3.70 -19.76 4.19
N THR A 106 -2.76 -18.92 4.53
CA THR A 106 -1.90 -18.18 3.59
C THR A 106 -0.51 -18.80 3.47
N ASN A 107 -0.03 -19.46 4.54
CA ASN A 107 1.23 -20.17 4.55
C ASN A 107 1.00 -21.67 4.81
N TRP A 108 0.68 -22.39 3.72
CA TRP A 108 0.37 -23.82 3.73
C TRP A 108 1.56 -24.72 4.12
N ASP A 109 2.78 -24.23 3.99
CA ASP A 109 3.98 -25.00 4.33
C ASP A 109 4.26 -24.99 5.84
N ALA A 110 3.70 -24.00 6.56
CA ALA A 110 3.95 -23.80 7.99
C ALA A 110 2.73 -24.10 8.88
N PHE A 111 1.51 -24.09 8.32
CA PHE A 111 0.28 -24.23 9.10
C PHE A 111 -0.73 -25.15 8.41
N ASP A 112 -1.33 -26.03 9.20
CA ASP A 112 -2.44 -26.91 8.79
C ASP A 112 -3.79 -26.37 9.30
N ASP A 113 -3.78 -25.52 10.33
CA ASP A 113 -4.96 -24.91 10.93
C ASP A 113 -4.93 -23.37 10.85
N ILE A 114 -6.08 -22.78 10.57
CA ILE A 114 -6.22 -21.34 10.40
C ILE A 114 -6.16 -20.57 11.72
N SER A 115 -6.59 -21.20 12.82
CA SER A 115 -6.51 -20.59 14.16
C SER A 115 -5.06 -20.43 14.58
N ASP A 116 -4.26 -21.49 14.38
CA ASP A 116 -2.82 -21.52 14.70
C ASP A 116 -2.08 -20.48 13.86
N GLU A 117 -2.43 -20.37 12.55
CA GLU A 117 -1.86 -19.36 11.67
C GLU A 117 -2.20 -17.93 12.16
N ASN A 118 -3.44 -17.69 12.58
CA ASN A 118 -3.88 -16.37 13.06
C ASN A 118 -3.22 -16.02 14.40
N ASP A 119 -3.11 -16.98 15.32
CA ASP A 119 -2.45 -16.77 16.60
C ASP A 119 -0.96 -16.46 16.41
N SER A 120 -0.29 -17.17 15.50
CA SER A 120 1.09 -16.88 15.11
C SER A 120 1.25 -15.50 14.50
N LYS A 121 0.32 -15.05 13.61
CA LYS A 121 0.34 -13.69 13.07
C LYS A 121 0.24 -12.63 14.17
N VAL A 122 -0.69 -12.82 15.10
CA VAL A 122 -0.91 -11.89 16.22
C VAL A 122 0.32 -11.80 17.10
N GLU A 123 0.91 -12.95 17.48
CA GLU A 123 2.12 -13.00 18.30
C GLU A 123 3.28 -12.27 17.60
N GLN A 124 3.54 -12.58 16.34
CA GLN A 124 4.64 -11.99 15.57
C GLN A 124 4.46 -10.49 15.37
N ILE A 125 3.25 -9.99 15.07
CA ILE A 125 2.97 -8.55 14.95
C ILE A 125 3.17 -7.86 16.30
N THR A 126 2.71 -8.48 17.39
CA THR A 126 2.90 -7.95 18.74
C THR A 126 4.39 -7.79 19.06
N ARG A 127 5.18 -8.82 18.75
CA ARG A 127 6.64 -8.81 18.95
C ARG A 127 7.32 -7.79 18.02
N LEU A 128 6.86 -7.68 16.78
CA LEU A 128 7.36 -6.69 15.83
C LEU A 128 7.20 -5.27 16.37
N VAL A 129 6.00 -4.93 16.87
CA VAL A 129 5.75 -3.60 17.46
C VAL A 129 6.69 -3.31 18.63
N GLN A 130 6.98 -4.33 19.48
CA GLN A 130 7.96 -4.16 20.57
C GLN A 130 9.36 -3.84 20.04
N TYR A 131 9.82 -4.52 18.99
CA TYR A 131 11.13 -4.24 18.39
C TYR A 131 11.19 -2.89 17.70
N LEU A 132 10.12 -2.48 17.02
CA LEU A 132 10.05 -1.18 16.35
C LEU A 132 10.20 -0.01 17.33
N LYS A 133 9.76 -0.16 18.59
CA LYS A 133 9.99 0.85 19.64
C LYS A 133 11.47 1.08 19.99
N CYS A 134 12.31 0.10 19.72
CA CYS A 134 13.75 0.18 19.98
C CYS A 134 14.55 0.67 18.76
N LEU A 135 13.89 0.92 17.64
CA LEU A 135 14.53 1.37 16.40
C LEU A 135 14.23 2.86 16.13
N PRO A 136 15.13 3.56 15.42
CA PRO A 136 14.93 4.96 15.04
C PRO A 136 13.93 5.10 13.87
N VAL A 137 12.74 4.56 14.05
CA VAL A 137 11.64 4.57 13.07
C VAL A 137 10.39 5.22 13.68
N LYS A 138 9.57 5.83 12.85
CA LYS A 138 8.27 6.38 13.26
C LYS A 138 7.17 5.44 12.84
N VAL A 139 6.34 5.02 13.81
CA VAL A 139 5.17 4.17 13.56
C VAL A 139 3.94 5.07 13.57
N VAL A 140 3.12 4.98 12.51
CA VAL A 140 1.93 5.81 12.32
C VAL A 140 0.72 4.92 12.08
N SER A 141 -0.37 5.22 12.80
CA SER A 141 -1.68 4.61 12.59
C SER A 141 -2.73 5.64 13.01
N ILE A 142 -3.73 5.90 12.16
CA ILE A 142 -4.77 6.89 12.42
C ILE A 142 -6.13 6.22 12.29
N ASP A 143 -6.95 6.31 13.33
CA ASP A 143 -8.30 5.71 13.33
C ASP A 143 -9.13 6.18 12.14
N LYS A 144 -9.91 5.26 11.57
CA LYS A 144 -10.78 5.45 10.41
C LYS A 144 -10.05 5.77 9.10
N LEU A 145 -8.71 5.69 9.06
CA LEU A 145 -7.92 5.84 7.84
C LEU A 145 -7.17 4.53 7.51
N GLU A 146 -7.12 4.19 6.25
CA GLU A 146 -6.27 3.11 5.74
C GLU A 146 -4.82 3.60 5.63
N ALA A 147 -3.87 2.69 5.75
CA ALA A 147 -2.45 2.99 5.62
C ALA A 147 -2.13 3.68 4.28
N ASP A 148 -2.85 3.30 3.22
CA ASP A 148 -2.67 3.85 1.88
C ASP A 148 -2.94 5.35 1.82
N ASP A 149 -4.02 5.82 2.48
CA ASP A 149 -4.38 7.23 2.54
C ASP A 149 -3.34 8.04 3.33
N ILE A 150 -2.90 7.48 4.45
CA ILE A 150 -1.88 8.11 5.30
C ILE A 150 -0.56 8.23 4.55
N ILE A 151 -0.10 7.15 3.91
CA ILE A 151 1.13 7.12 3.11
C ILE A 151 1.04 8.12 1.96
N ALA A 152 -0.07 8.12 1.21
CA ALA A 152 -0.26 9.03 0.08
C ALA A 152 -0.22 10.50 0.51
N TYR A 153 -0.90 10.84 1.59
CA TYR A 153 -0.90 12.19 2.15
C TYR A 153 0.50 12.61 2.60
N MET A 154 1.16 11.77 3.40
CA MET A 154 2.48 12.09 3.95
C MET A 154 3.56 12.20 2.87
N ALA A 155 3.57 11.29 1.89
CA ALA A 155 4.55 11.33 0.81
C ALA A 155 4.42 12.61 -0.03
N LYS A 156 3.20 13.02 -0.38
CA LYS A 156 2.94 14.26 -1.11
C LYS A 156 3.27 15.51 -0.27
N ASP A 157 2.90 15.50 1.01
CA ASP A 157 3.16 16.63 1.92
C ASP A 157 4.66 16.84 2.16
N MET A 158 5.42 15.74 2.37
CA MET A 158 6.87 15.78 2.53
C MET A 158 7.58 16.25 1.25
N ALA A 159 7.18 15.73 0.08
CA ALA A 159 7.70 16.18 -1.20
C ALA A 159 7.48 17.68 -1.40
N LYS A 160 6.27 18.18 -1.08
CA LYS A 160 5.92 19.60 -1.24
C LYS A 160 6.63 20.53 -0.24
N LYS A 161 6.71 20.13 1.04
CA LYS A 161 7.22 21.02 2.12
C LYS A 161 8.73 21.01 2.23
N PHE A 162 9.37 19.89 1.95
CA PHE A 162 10.79 19.66 2.21
C PHE A 162 11.60 19.29 0.97
N ASP A 163 10.97 19.28 -0.20
CA ASP A 163 11.57 18.76 -1.46
C ASP A 163 12.17 17.35 -1.28
N SER A 164 11.49 16.54 -0.46
CA SER A 164 11.94 15.21 -0.08
C SER A 164 11.87 14.23 -1.24
N LYS A 165 12.86 13.36 -1.36
CA LYS A 165 12.74 12.13 -2.16
C LYS A 165 12.05 11.06 -1.32
N SER A 166 10.80 10.77 -1.65
CA SER A 166 9.92 9.82 -0.95
C SER A 166 9.93 8.46 -1.63
N TYR A 167 10.17 7.41 -0.85
CA TYR A 167 10.15 6.03 -1.31
C TYR A 167 9.00 5.28 -0.63
N ILE A 168 7.97 4.91 -1.38
CA ILE A 168 6.85 4.12 -0.88
C ILE A 168 7.16 2.65 -1.09
N VAL A 169 7.10 1.85 -0.04
CA VAL A 169 7.35 0.40 -0.09
C VAL A 169 6.05 -0.34 0.14
N SER A 170 5.46 -0.84 -0.93
CA SER A 170 4.25 -1.68 -0.89
C SER A 170 4.14 -2.55 -2.14
N SER A 171 3.47 -3.69 -2.01
CA SER A 171 3.07 -4.53 -3.14
C SER A 171 1.80 -4.00 -3.83
N ASP A 172 1.12 -3.04 -3.22
CA ASP A 172 -0.09 -2.46 -3.78
C ASP A 172 0.20 -1.60 -5.00
N ARG A 173 -0.58 -1.82 -6.06
CA ARG A 173 -0.45 -1.07 -7.31
C ARG A 173 -1.08 0.32 -7.23
N ASP A 174 -1.92 0.56 -6.25
CA ASP A 174 -2.61 1.84 -6.11
C ASP A 174 -1.64 2.98 -5.83
N PHE A 175 -0.50 2.69 -5.19
CA PHE A 175 0.57 3.66 -5.03
C PHE A 175 1.24 4.12 -6.33
N LEU A 176 1.10 3.37 -7.43
CA LEU A 176 1.72 3.74 -8.71
C LEU A 176 1.18 5.05 -9.29
N GLN A 177 -0.04 5.46 -8.91
CA GLN A 177 -0.60 6.77 -9.26
C GLN A 177 0.09 7.95 -8.59
N LEU A 178 0.90 7.69 -7.55
CA LEU A 178 1.61 8.72 -6.79
C LEU A 178 3.02 8.99 -7.31
N VAL A 179 3.50 8.14 -8.22
CA VAL A 179 4.86 8.24 -8.77
C VAL A 179 5.02 9.57 -9.49
N ASP A 180 6.07 10.31 -9.13
CA ASP A 180 6.48 11.55 -9.78
C ASP A 180 8.00 11.72 -9.64
N ASP A 181 8.52 12.92 -9.90
CA ASP A 181 9.96 13.20 -9.80
C ASP A 181 10.50 13.11 -8.35
N ASN A 182 9.62 13.23 -7.35
CA ASN A 182 9.96 13.16 -5.94
C ASN A 182 9.48 11.89 -5.24
N ILE A 183 8.50 11.19 -5.80
CA ILE A 183 7.89 9.98 -5.22
C ILE A 183 8.22 8.78 -6.08
N THR A 184 8.91 7.81 -5.51
CA THR A 184 9.25 6.53 -6.13
C THR A 184 8.59 5.39 -5.36
N VAL A 185 7.97 4.44 -6.07
CA VAL A 185 7.38 3.25 -5.44
C VAL A 185 8.31 2.05 -5.61
N TYR A 186 8.73 1.45 -4.49
CA TYR A 186 9.43 0.18 -4.50
C TYR A 186 8.44 -0.97 -4.30
N ARG A 187 8.39 -1.87 -5.27
CA ARG A 187 7.54 -3.06 -5.19
C ARG A 187 8.38 -4.29 -4.82
N PRO A 188 8.19 -4.80 -3.58
CA PRO A 188 9.04 -5.88 -3.06
C PRO A 188 8.91 -7.20 -3.83
N ILE A 189 7.77 -7.47 -4.48
CA ILE A 189 7.55 -8.69 -5.28
C ILE A 189 8.46 -8.70 -6.50
N GLU A 190 8.44 -7.61 -7.25
CA GLU A 190 9.27 -7.44 -8.44
C GLU A 190 10.70 -7.02 -8.11
N LYS A 191 10.96 -6.64 -6.85
CA LYS A 191 12.24 -6.09 -6.36
C LYS A 191 12.70 -4.86 -7.17
N GLU A 192 11.75 -4.03 -7.59
CA GLU A 192 11.96 -2.95 -8.55
C GLU A 192 11.41 -1.63 -8.05
N PHE A 193 12.11 -0.55 -8.44
CA PHE A 193 11.67 0.82 -8.23
C PHE A 193 10.88 1.31 -9.45
N TYR A 194 9.72 1.88 -9.17
CA TYR A 194 8.86 2.49 -10.17
C TYR A 194 9.03 4.01 -10.12
N SER A 195 9.65 4.54 -11.17
CA SER A 195 9.78 5.96 -11.50
C SER A 195 8.82 6.32 -12.64
N PRO A 196 8.65 7.59 -13.01
CA PRO A 196 7.87 7.98 -14.19
C PRO A 196 8.32 7.25 -15.46
N GLN A 197 9.64 7.04 -15.65
CA GLN A 197 10.17 6.28 -16.78
C GLN A 197 9.76 4.81 -16.72
N THR A 198 9.88 4.16 -15.55
CA THR A 198 9.46 2.75 -15.39
C THR A 198 7.96 2.58 -15.65
N MET A 199 7.13 3.55 -15.25
CA MET A 199 5.70 3.55 -15.53
C MET A 199 5.44 3.60 -17.04
N LYS A 200 6.13 4.47 -17.76
CA LYS A 200 6.03 4.58 -19.22
C LYS A 200 6.48 3.29 -19.90
N ASP A 201 7.59 2.70 -19.48
CA ASP A 201 8.14 1.48 -20.09
C ASP A 201 7.23 0.26 -19.89
N LYS A 202 6.61 0.13 -18.70
CA LYS A 202 5.80 -1.05 -18.34
C LYS A 202 4.33 -0.94 -18.68
N PHE A 203 3.76 0.24 -18.52
CA PHE A 203 2.33 0.48 -18.70
C PHE A 203 2.03 1.27 -19.97
N GLY A 204 3.02 1.92 -20.56
CA GLY A 204 2.87 2.79 -21.72
C GLY A 204 2.23 4.15 -21.39
N MET A 205 2.05 4.47 -20.11
CA MET A 205 1.36 5.68 -19.68
C MET A 205 2.13 6.42 -18.59
N VAL A 206 1.80 7.69 -18.41
CA VAL A 206 2.29 8.50 -17.30
C VAL A 206 1.58 8.12 -15.99
N PRO A 207 2.24 8.30 -14.82
CA PRO A 207 1.67 7.91 -13.53
C PRO A 207 0.31 8.56 -13.22
N GLU A 208 0.11 9.82 -13.62
CA GLU A 208 -1.12 10.57 -13.39
C GLU A 208 -2.34 9.91 -14.03
N ASN A 209 -2.15 9.18 -15.14
CA ASN A 209 -3.23 8.47 -15.82
C ASN A 209 -3.53 7.11 -15.20
N PHE A 210 -2.72 6.64 -14.26
CA PHE A 210 -2.91 5.31 -13.68
C PHE A 210 -4.22 5.18 -12.91
N ILE A 211 -4.66 6.26 -12.23
CA ILE A 211 -5.97 6.28 -11.56
C ILE A 211 -7.12 6.10 -12.58
N HIS A 212 -7.07 6.78 -13.72
CA HIS A 212 -8.09 6.67 -14.76
C HIS A 212 -8.14 5.24 -15.33
N TYR A 213 -6.97 4.65 -15.57
CA TYR A 213 -6.86 3.26 -15.98
C TYR A 213 -7.47 2.31 -14.94
N LYS A 214 -7.20 2.51 -13.65
CA LYS A 214 -7.77 1.72 -12.54
C LYS A 214 -9.29 1.87 -12.45
N VAL A 215 -9.83 3.07 -12.56
CA VAL A 215 -11.28 3.33 -12.56
C VAL A 215 -11.98 2.56 -13.69
N LEU A 216 -11.42 2.59 -14.89
CA LEU A 216 -11.99 1.88 -16.05
C LEU A 216 -11.86 0.36 -15.92
N LEU A 217 -10.75 -0.13 -15.40
CA LEU A 217 -10.48 -1.57 -15.22
C LEU A 217 -11.24 -2.17 -14.04
N GLY A 218 -11.42 -1.39 -12.97
CA GLY A 218 -11.85 -1.83 -11.65
C GLY A 218 -10.72 -2.47 -10.84
N ASP A 219 -11.06 -2.88 -9.61
CA ASP A 219 -10.17 -3.61 -8.72
C ASP A 219 -10.88 -4.79 -8.06
N ASN A 220 -10.57 -6.01 -8.53
CA ASN A 220 -11.14 -7.22 -7.98
C ASN A 220 -10.67 -7.51 -6.55
N SER A 221 -9.47 -7.03 -6.15
CA SER A 221 -8.94 -7.26 -4.80
C SER A 221 -9.71 -6.47 -3.75
N ASP A 222 -10.23 -5.30 -4.13
CA ASP A 222 -11.03 -4.43 -3.29
C ASP A 222 -12.53 -4.50 -3.58
N ASN A 223 -12.91 -5.40 -4.48
CA ASN A 223 -14.29 -5.56 -4.93
C ASN A 223 -14.89 -4.27 -5.52
N VAL A 224 -14.04 -3.50 -6.21
CA VAL A 224 -14.46 -2.29 -6.94
C VAL A 224 -14.72 -2.67 -8.40
N PRO A 225 -15.96 -2.54 -8.88
CA PRO A 225 -16.29 -2.90 -10.24
C PRO A 225 -15.68 -1.91 -11.25
N GLY A 226 -15.09 -2.44 -12.32
CA GLY A 226 -14.74 -1.64 -13.49
C GLY A 226 -15.84 -1.65 -14.54
N VAL A 227 -15.55 -1.12 -15.71
CA VAL A 227 -16.47 -1.16 -16.86
C VAL A 227 -16.57 -2.58 -17.38
N LYS A 228 -17.77 -3.14 -17.36
CA LYS A 228 -18.04 -4.53 -17.78
C LYS A 228 -17.57 -4.78 -19.22
N GLY A 229 -16.75 -5.83 -19.40
CA GLY A 229 -16.23 -6.22 -20.70
C GLY A 229 -15.04 -5.38 -21.20
N LEU A 230 -14.54 -4.45 -20.39
CA LEU A 230 -13.42 -3.58 -20.73
C LEU A 230 -12.14 -4.03 -20.02
N GLY A 231 -11.38 -4.92 -20.64
CA GLY A 231 -10.04 -5.29 -20.15
C GLY A 231 -8.94 -4.33 -20.65
N LYS A 232 -7.70 -4.55 -20.18
CA LYS A 232 -6.54 -3.69 -20.49
C LYS A 232 -6.44 -3.29 -21.97
N LYS A 233 -6.51 -4.27 -22.90
CA LYS A 233 -6.41 -4.00 -24.34
C LYS A 233 -7.59 -3.14 -24.85
N GLY A 234 -8.78 -3.39 -24.32
CA GLY A 234 -9.99 -2.63 -24.66
C GLY A 234 -9.94 -1.20 -24.18
N ILE A 235 -9.37 -0.96 -22.98
CA ILE A 235 -9.17 0.39 -22.44
C ILE A 235 -8.30 1.20 -23.38
N PHE A 236 -7.11 0.74 -23.70
CA PHE A 236 -6.17 1.49 -24.56
C PHE A 236 -6.69 1.67 -26.00
N LYS A 237 -7.49 0.72 -26.51
CA LYS A 237 -8.14 0.87 -27.81
C LYS A 237 -9.20 1.98 -27.80
N ARG A 238 -9.96 2.11 -26.71
CA ARG A 238 -11.06 3.11 -26.60
C ARG A 238 -10.59 4.45 -26.04
N PHE A 239 -9.51 4.45 -25.26
CA PHE A 239 -8.94 5.64 -24.61
C PHE A 239 -7.43 5.73 -24.91
N PRO A 240 -7.02 5.90 -26.18
CA PRO A 240 -5.61 6.01 -26.55
C PRO A 240 -4.93 7.21 -25.90
N GLU A 241 -5.69 8.24 -25.55
CA GLU A 241 -5.20 9.45 -24.88
C GLU A 241 -4.52 9.15 -23.55
N LEU A 242 -4.85 8.03 -22.90
CA LEU A 242 -4.17 7.57 -21.67
C LEU A 242 -2.68 7.30 -21.90
N LEU A 243 -2.26 7.05 -23.13
CA LEU A 243 -0.88 6.74 -23.52
C LEU A 243 -0.11 7.98 -24.02
N GLU A 244 -0.77 9.11 -24.27
CA GLU A 244 -0.15 10.28 -24.90
C GLU A 244 0.44 11.26 -23.87
N GLY A 245 -0.24 11.48 -22.75
CA GLY A 245 0.18 12.41 -21.71
C GLY A 245 -0.85 12.55 -20.59
N PRO A 246 -0.63 13.42 -19.58
CA PRO A 246 -1.55 13.60 -18.48
C PRO A 246 -2.94 14.05 -18.95
N ILE A 247 -3.99 13.38 -18.48
CA ILE A 247 -5.38 13.71 -18.80
C ILE A 247 -6.08 14.15 -17.51
N PRO A 248 -6.76 15.30 -17.49
CA PRO A 248 -7.54 15.69 -16.34
C PRO A 248 -8.82 14.83 -16.22
N PHE A 249 -9.31 14.65 -14.99
CA PHE A 249 -10.43 13.77 -14.70
C PHE A 249 -11.71 14.11 -15.47
N ASN A 250 -12.04 15.39 -15.62
CA ASN A 250 -13.20 15.83 -16.39
C ASN A 250 -13.14 15.38 -17.85
N LYS A 251 -11.96 15.42 -18.49
CA LYS A 251 -11.80 14.96 -19.87
C LYS A 251 -12.01 13.46 -20.01
N ILE A 252 -11.44 12.65 -19.12
CA ILE A 252 -11.66 11.18 -19.17
C ILE A 252 -13.12 10.84 -18.87
N TYR A 253 -13.78 11.60 -17.98
CA TYR A 253 -15.20 11.46 -17.72
C TYR A 253 -16.04 11.72 -18.97
N ASP A 254 -15.84 12.85 -19.67
CA ASP A 254 -16.56 13.20 -20.89
C ASP A 254 -16.37 12.15 -22.00
N LEU A 255 -15.12 11.71 -22.22
CA LEU A 255 -14.80 10.64 -23.15
C LEU A 255 -15.49 9.33 -22.76
N SER A 256 -15.61 9.04 -21.48
CA SER A 256 -16.30 7.84 -21.00
C SER A 256 -17.80 7.92 -21.26
N VAL A 257 -18.43 9.07 -21.03
CA VAL A 257 -19.84 9.31 -21.37
C VAL A 257 -20.07 9.10 -22.87
N GLU A 258 -19.19 9.63 -23.71
CA GLU A 258 -19.30 9.52 -25.16
C GLU A 258 -19.12 8.06 -25.66
N ARG A 259 -18.08 7.36 -25.18
CA ARG A 259 -17.62 6.08 -25.76
C ARG A 259 -18.22 4.86 -25.10
N LEU A 260 -18.85 5.02 -23.91
CA LEU A 260 -19.43 3.94 -23.12
C LEU A 260 -20.96 4.06 -22.97
N LYS A 261 -21.63 4.87 -23.78
CA LYS A 261 -23.08 5.15 -23.74
C LYS A 261 -23.95 3.88 -23.61
N ASP A 262 -23.54 2.80 -24.24
CA ASP A 262 -24.28 1.54 -24.27
C ASP A 262 -23.84 0.55 -23.15
N SER A 263 -22.96 0.98 -22.26
CA SER A 263 -22.44 0.13 -21.17
C SER A 263 -23.35 0.28 -19.94
N VAL A 264 -24.01 -0.81 -19.54
CA VAL A 264 -24.93 -0.89 -18.39
C VAL A 264 -24.28 -0.44 -17.06
N VAL A 265 -22.95 -0.31 -17.00
CA VAL A 265 -22.18 0.07 -15.79
C VAL A 265 -22.09 1.58 -15.60
N PHE A 266 -22.28 2.38 -16.64
CA PHE A 266 -22.21 3.84 -16.55
C PHE A 266 -23.30 4.49 -15.68
N ALA A 267 -24.36 3.74 -15.37
CA ALA A 267 -25.46 4.21 -14.52
C ALA A 267 -25.20 4.07 -13.01
N ARG A 268 -24.02 3.60 -12.57
CA ARG A 268 -23.72 3.30 -11.17
C ARG A 268 -22.43 3.97 -10.65
N VAL A 269 -21.77 4.76 -11.45
CA VAL A 269 -20.62 5.61 -11.08
C VAL A 269 -21.03 7.07 -11.24
#